data_c0ddd030c0dc35bc0806e726d775ce7e
#
_entry.id   c0ddd030c0dc35bc0806e726d775ce7e
#
_cell.length_a   1.000
_cell.length_b   1.000
_cell.length_c   1.000
_cell.angle_alpha   90.00
_cell.angle_beta   90.00
_cell.angle_gamma   90.00
#
_symmetry.space_group_name_H-M   'P 1'
#
loop_
_entity.id
_entity.type
_entity.pdbx_description
1 polymer ?
#
loop_
_entity_poly.entity_id
_entity_poly.type
_entity_poly.pdbx_seq_one_letter_code
_entity_poly.pdbx_strand_id
1 'polypeptide(L)'
;QHDVEAAIELLLDAGSLRELASFDLPPRSWLFPLQGVMPWKYLGAGVYFYLDGQDRAIVPTTDNSLLVIQVPEDPAVETFTLVREYDLSRHVKTLPWPKLDSVAWVMPEWPAAGQDVARYWYATIEGLVGVVDARSGDITTWKSGDEIIENSFAVGEEGIFMMTDQALYRLNVDGSDNHNDKIIVDWRQAYDRGPAAKAGHITRGSGTSVTLVGSATDGLVAITDNAAPRIHLELYRRSNGEKVCSVPLFKDNESGTRMAIEDANAK
;
A
#
# COMPACT_ATOMS: atom_id res chain seq x y z
N GLN A 1 2.93 34.87 1.34
CA GLN A 1 3.16 33.73 2.25
C GLN A 1 2.09 32.73 1.87
N HIS A 2 2.42 31.74 1.06
CA HIS A 2 1.53 30.60 0.79
C HIS A 2 1.76 29.62 1.93
N ASP A 3 0.75 29.43 2.76
CA ASP A 3 0.76 28.40 3.78
C ASP A 3 0.90 27.05 3.07
N VAL A 4 2.02 26.38 3.31
CA VAL A 4 2.22 25.00 2.91
C VAL A 4 1.36 24.20 3.88
N GLU A 5 0.31 23.56 3.39
CA GLU A 5 -0.51 22.68 4.21
C GLU A 5 0.38 21.57 4.79
N ALA A 6 0.62 21.63 6.09
CA ALA A 6 1.28 20.57 6.81
C ALA A 6 0.36 19.34 6.80
N ALA A 7 0.90 18.17 6.48
CA ALA A 7 0.22 16.92 6.76
C ALA A 7 0.35 16.65 8.27
N ILE A 8 -0.72 16.18 8.91
CA ILE A 8 -0.77 15.95 10.37
C ILE A 8 -1.40 14.59 10.60
N GLU A 9 -0.75 13.76 11.43
CA GLU A 9 -1.38 12.58 12.02
C GLU A 9 -2.14 12.99 13.27
N LEU A 10 -3.39 12.53 13.38
CA LEU A 10 -4.28 12.86 14.48
C LEU A 10 -4.69 11.63 15.28
N LEU A 11 -4.64 11.73 16.59
CA LEU A 11 -5.32 10.82 17.51
C LEU A 11 -6.62 11.47 17.96
N LEU A 12 -7.75 10.82 17.68
CA LEU A 12 -9.07 11.32 18.01
C LEU A 12 -9.77 10.44 19.04
N ASP A 13 -10.54 11.06 19.92
CA ASP A 13 -11.47 10.36 20.79
C ASP A 13 -12.58 9.69 19.95
N ALA A 14 -12.75 8.39 20.10
CA ALA A 14 -13.68 7.60 19.28
C ALA A 14 -15.15 7.99 19.43
N GLY A 15 -15.53 8.56 20.56
CA GLY A 15 -16.93 8.94 20.83
C GLY A 15 -17.25 10.37 20.39
N SER A 16 -16.33 11.30 20.61
CA SER A 16 -16.55 12.75 20.38
C SER A 16 -15.84 13.29 19.15
N LEU A 17 -14.91 12.54 18.56
CA LEU A 17 -14.00 12.97 17.50
C LEU A 17 -13.13 14.18 17.87
N ARG A 18 -12.98 14.44 19.16
CA ARG A 18 -12.12 15.50 19.65
C ARG A 18 -10.66 15.08 19.48
N GLU A 19 -9.83 15.99 19.01
CA GLU A 19 -8.38 15.80 18.96
C GLU A 19 -7.81 15.57 20.36
N LEU A 20 -7.05 14.50 20.51
CA LEU A 20 -6.34 14.13 21.74
C LEU A 20 -4.85 14.42 21.61
N ALA A 21 -4.25 14.12 20.47
CA ALA A 21 -2.87 14.40 20.15
C ALA A 21 -2.66 14.56 18.64
N SER A 22 -1.59 15.25 18.25
CA SER A 22 -1.19 15.41 16.85
C SER A 22 0.31 15.27 16.67
N PHE A 23 0.72 14.89 15.46
CA PHE A 23 2.10 14.79 15.03
C PHE A 23 2.26 15.43 13.66
N ASP A 24 3.17 16.42 13.57
CA ASP A 24 3.44 17.14 12.32
C ASP A 24 4.30 16.28 11.39
N LEU A 25 3.80 15.99 10.19
CA LEU A 25 4.55 15.32 9.14
C LEU A 25 5.30 16.34 8.27
N PRO A 26 6.36 15.93 7.56
CA PRO A 26 7.02 16.78 6.58
C PRO A 26 6.02 17.38 5.59
N PRO A 27 6.10 18.71 5.32
CA PRO A 27 5.14 19.40 4.46
C PRO A 27 5.21 18.90 3.03
N ARG A 28 4.08 18.86 2.34
CA ARG A 28 4.04 18.58 0.90
C ARG A 28 4.77 19.67 0.13
N SER A 29 5.53 19.28 -0.88
CA SER A 29 6.23 20.26 -1.73
C SER A 29 5.23 21.21 -2.41
N TRP A 30 5.41 22.52 -2.25
CA TRP A 30 4.62 23.57 -2.91
C TRP A 30 4.74 23.57 -4.44
N LEU A 31 5.73 22.84 -5.00
CA LEU A 31 5.94 22.69 -6.45
C LEU A 31 4.88 21.82 -7.13
N PHE A 32 4.07 21.12 -6.36
CA PHE A 32 3.04 20.21 -6.85
C PHE A 32 2.08 20.81 -7.91
N PRO A 33 1.46 21.98 -7.69
CA PRO A 33 0.57 22.60 -8.68
C PRO A 33 1.28 23.10 -9.92
N LEU A 34 2.53 23.54 -9.78
CA LEU A 34 3.34 24.06 -10.90
C LEU A 34 3.82 22.95 -11.84
N GLN A 35 3.79 21.71 -11.36
CA GLN A 35 4.25 20.55 -12.11
C GLN A 35 3.15 19.94 -12.99
N GLY A 36 1.95 20.52 -13.05
CA GLY A 36 0.84 20.02 -13.86
C GLY A 36 0.37 18.63 -13.47
N VAL A 37 0.78 18.16 -12.29
CA VAL A 37 0.43 16.85 -11.79
C VAL A 37 -0.84 16.98 -10.97
N MET A 38 -1.82 16.18 -11.36
CA MET A 38 -3.10 16.17 -10.66
C MET A 38 -2.90 15.69 -9.23
N PRO A 39 -3.40 16.42 -8.20
CA PRO A 39 -3.17 16.08 -6.79
C PRO A 39 -3.52 14.64 -6.40
N TRP A 40 -4.51 14.05 -7.06
CA TRP A 40 -4.94 12.67 -6.82
C TRP A 40 -4.01 11.58 -7.38
N LYS A 41 -3.01 11.92 -8.20
CA LYS A 41 -1.95 10.99 -8.61
C LYS A 41 -0.88 10.78 -7.55
N TYR A 42 -0.91 11.57 -6.48
CA TYR A 42 0.04 11.50 -5.38
C TYR A 42 -0.70 11.14 -4.10
N LEU A 43 -1.03 9.86 -3.98
CA LEU A 43 -1.55 9.28 -2.75
C LEU A 43 -0.47 9.08 -1.67
N GLY A 44 0.75 9.50 -1.97
CA GLY A 44 1.85 9.50 -1.01
C GLY A 44 1.63 10.49 0.14
N ALA A 45 2.39 10.33 1.20
CA ALA A 45 2.42 11.19 2.37
C ALA A 45 1.23 11.08 3.33
N GLY A 46 1.25 10.02 4.11
CA GLY A 46 0.36 9.87 5.27
C GLY A 46 -1.10 9.50 4.94
N VAL A 47 -1.45 9.34 3.64
CA VAL A 47 -2.81 8.92 3.25
C VAL A 47 -3.07 7.47 3.63
N TYR A 48 -2.06 6.63 3.51
CA TYR A 48 -2.13 5.22 3.88
C TYR A 48 -1.03 4.92 4.89
N PHE A 49 -1.38 4.78 6.13
CA PHE A 49 -0.52 4.32 7.20
C PHE A 49 -1.10 3.05 7.83
N TYR A 50 -0.28 2.32 8.56
CA TYR A 50 -0.71 1.13 9.31
C TYR A 50 -0.19 1.19 10.74
N LEU A 51 -0.88 0.50 11.63
CA LEU A 51 -0.36 0.20 12.96
C LEU A 51 0.40 -1.12 12.92
N ASP A 52 1.53 -1.17 13.59
CA ASP A 52 2.25 -2.44 13.79
C ASP A 52 1.76 -3.19 15.04
N GLY A 53 2.35 -4.35 15.33
CA GLY A 53 1.96 -5.16 16.49
C GLY A 53 2.26 -4.55 17.87
N GLN A 54 2.84 -3.36 17.94
CA GLN A 54 3.08 -2.56 19.14
C GLN A 54 2.29 -1.24 19.14
N ASP A 55 1.24 -1.16 18.32
CA ASP A 55 0.40 0.03 18.15
C ASP A 55 1.19 1.29 17.74
N ARG A 56 2.34 1.11 17.03
CA ARG A 56 3.07 2.22 16.44
C ARG A 56 2.54 2.51 15.04
N ALA A 57 2.35 3.79 14.71
CA ALA A 57 1.97 4.21 13.38
C ALA A 57 3.19 4.16 12.44
N ILE A 58 3.03 3.48 11.31
CA ILE A 58 4.04 3.38 10.25
C ILE A 58 3.57 4.26 9.10
N VAL A 59 4.24 5.39 8.90
CA VAL A 59 3.76 6.50 8.07
C VAL A 59 4.77 6.81 6.96
N PRO A 60 4.40 6.68 5.68
CA PRO A 60 5.22 7.17 4.58
C PRO A 60 5.08 8.68 4.44
N THR A 61 6.17 9.37 4.13
CA THR A 61 6.20 10.82 3.98
C THR A 61 6.46 11.27 2.54
N THR A 62 6.20 12.54 2.25
CA THR A 62 6.38 13.12 0.91
C THR A 62 7.83 13.24 0.48
N ASP A 63 8.75 13.26 1.40
CA ASP A 63 10.20 13.30 1.16
C ASP A 63 10.82 11.90 1.04
N ASN A 64 9.96 10.87 0.95
CA ASN A 64 10.34 9.47 0.87
C ASN A 64 11.08 8.96 2.11
N SER A 65 10.66 9.37 3.29
CA SER A 65 10.97 8.72 4.56
C SER A 65 9.85 7.79 5.00
N LEU A 66 10.17 6.81 5.81
CA LEU A 66 9.23 5.96 6.53
C LEU A 66 9.40 6.23 8.02
N LEU A 67 8.38 6.77 8.64
CA LEU A 67 8.37 7.09 10.06
C LEU A 67 7.70 5.97 10.86
N VAL A 68 8.32 5.61 11.98
CA VAL A 68 7.74 4.73 13.01
C VAL A 68 7.44 5.61 14.23
N ILE A 69 6.16 5.80 14.50
CA ILE A 69 5.69 6.76 15.49
C ILE A 69 4.93 6.03 16.58
N GLN A 70 5.35 6.18 17.83
CA GLN A 70 4.61 5.65 18.99
C GLN A 70 3.35 6.47 19.20
N VAL A 71 2.22 5.79 19.20
CA VAL A 71 0.94 6.37 19.58
C VAL A 71 0.88 6.46 21.11
N PRO A 72 0.47 7.61 21.72
CA PRO A 72 0.38 7.73 23.17
C PRO A 72 -0.68 6.78 23.75
N GLU A 73 -0.34 6.09 24.84
CA GLU A 73 -1.30 5.28 25.60
C GLU A 73 -2.27 6.16 26.40
N ASP A 74 -1.76 7.21 27.03
CA ASP A 74 -2.56 8.24 27.72
C ASP A 74 -2.30 9.62 27.12
N PRO A 75 -3.14 10.06 26.16
CA PRO A 75 -2.96 11.36 25.50
C PRO A 75 -3.22 12.57 26.40
N ALA A 76 -3.63 12.38 27.66
CA ALA A 76 -3.73 13.47 28.63
C ALA A 76 -2.36 13.90 29.19
N VAL A 77 -1.36 13.00 29.14
CA VAL A 77 -0.01 13.22 29.70
C VAL A 77 1.11 12.92 28.71
N GLU A 78 0.78 12.28 27.59
CA GLU A 78 1.72 11.81 26.57
C GLU A 78 1.40 12.44 25.21
N THR A 79 2.36 12.45 24.32
CA THR A 79 2.20 12.85 22.93
C THR A 79 2.82 11.81 22.01
N PHE A 80 2.60 11.91 20.71
CA PHE A 80 3.28 11.08 19.72
C PHE A 80 4.81 11.23 19.85
N THR A 81 5.52 10.12 19.72
CA THR A 81 6.98 10.10 19.76
C THR A 81 7.53 9.42 18.54
N LEU A 82 8.43 10.08 17.79
CA LEU A 82 9.17 9.45 16.69
C LEU A 82 10.15 8.42 17.28
N VAL A 83 9.89 7.14 16.99
CA VAL A 83 10.72 6.03 17.43
C VAL A 83 11.87 5.82 16.47
N ARG A 84 11.59 5.88 15.17
CA ARG A 84 12.56 5.66 14.11
C ARG A 84 12.14 6.29 12.79
N GLU A 85 13.14 6.64 11.99
CA GLU A 85 13.01 7.11 10.63
C GLU A 85 13.92 6.30 9.71
N TYR A 86 13.42 5.92 8.53
CA TYR A 86 14.18 5.27 7.47
C TYR A 86 14.12 6.16 6.22
N ASP A 87 15.29 6.60 5.76
CA ASP A 87 15.44 7.39 4.54
C ASP A 87 15.39 6.47 3.31
N LEU A 88 14.30 6.52 2.55
CA LEU A 88 14.07 5.78 1.32
C LEU A 88 14.46 6.58 0.06
N SER A 89 14.84 7.83 0.18
CA SER A 89 15.07 8.77 -0.93
C SER A 89 16.11 8.30 -1.94
N ARG A 90 17.10 7.50 -1.50
CA ARG A 90 18.12 6.90 -2.37
C ARG A 90 17.59 5.76 -3.24
N HIS A 91 16.50 5.14 -2.83
CA HIS A 91 15.87 3.97 -3.47
C HIS A 91 14.65 4.39 -4.30
N VAL A 92 13.86 5.33 -3.79
CA VAL A 92 12.74 5.92 -4.50
C VAL A 92 13.27 7.10 -5.32
N LYS A 93 13.60 6.83 -6.57
CA LYS A 93 14.09 7.88 -7.47
C LYS A 93 12.94 8.80 -7.83
N THR A 94 13.05 10.05 -7.44
CA THR A 94 12.32 11.14 -8.10
C THR A 94 12.77 11.16 -9.56
N LEU A 95 11.97 10.55 -10.42
CA LEU A 95 12.24 10.53 -11.85
C LEU A 95 12.22 11.97 -12.39
N PRO A 96 13.01 12.27 -13.46
CA PRO A 96 12.94 13.59 -14.06
C PRO A 96 11.49 13.89 -14.48
N TRP A 97 11.05 15.13 -14.18
CA TRP A 97 9.77 15.70 -14.62
C TRP A 97 9.29 15.09 -15.97
N PRO A 98 8.02 14.64 -16.11
CA PRO A 98 6.88 14.86 -15.19
C PRO A 98 6.56 13.66 -14.25
N LYS A 99 7.41 12.67 -14.14
CA LYS A 99 7.16 11.46 -13.34
C LYS A 99 7.90 11.58 -12.00
N LEU A 100 7.17 12.02 -10.97
CA LEU A 100 7.62 11.91 -9.60
C LEU A 100 7.13 10.56 -9.05
N ASP A 101 8.02 9.75 -8.51
CA ASP A 101 7.67 8.56 -7.76
C ASP A 101 7.69 8.87 -6.26
N SER A 102 6.78 8.30 -5.53
CA SER A 102 6.71 8.45 -4.08
C SER A 102 6.16 7.20 -3.42
N VAL A 103 6.57 6.97 -2.18
CA VAL A 103 5.99 5.89 -1.36
C VAL A 103 4.52 6.21 -1.11
N ALA A 104 3.64 5.31 -1.54
CA ALA A 104 2.20 5.46 -1.40
C ALA A 104 1.63 4.50 -0.35
N TRP A 105 2.17 3.31 -0.23
CA TRP A 105 1.67 2.26 0.65
C TRP A 105 2.80 1.68 1.48
N VAL A 106 2.48 1.36 2.73
CA VAL A 106 3.37 0.70 3.68
C VAL A 106 2.59 -0.33 4.49
N MET A 107 3.20 -1.45 4.81
CA MET A 107 2.68 -2.44 5.74
C MET A 107 3.79 -3.11 6.52
N PRO A 108 3.62 -3.35 7.83
CA PRO A 108 4.52 -4.19 8.61
C PRO A 108 4.34 -5.66 8.25
N GLU A 109 5.39 -6.47 8.36
CA GLU A 109 5.23 -7.91 8.55
C GLU A 109 4.67 -8.15 9.95
N TRP A 110 3.62 -8.98 10.01
CA TRP A 110 3.02 -9.33 11.30
C TRP A 110 3.89 -10.35 12.02
N PRO A 111 4.53 -9.98 13.14
CA PRO A 111 5.37 -10.90 13.89
C PRO A 111 4.52 -11.97 14.59
N ALA A 112 5.15 -13.08 14.93
CA ALA A 112 4.56 -14.00 15.89
C ALA A 112 4.31 -13.29 17.23
N ALA A 113 3.33 -13.76 17.99
CA ALA A 113 2.96 -13.14 19.26
C ALA A 113 4.19 -12.92 20.17
N GLY A 114 4.38 -11.69 20.63
CA GLY A 114 5.46 -11.30 21.52
C GLY A 114 6.81 -11.02 20.83
N GLN A 115 6.85 -11.00 19.50
CA GLN A 115 8.02 -10.60 18.74
C GLN A 115 7.84 -9.19 18.16
N ASP A 116 8.96 -8.48 17.95
CA ASP A 116 8.97 -7.22 17.22
C ASP A 116 8.79 -7.44 15.72
N VAL A 117 8.31 -6.41 15.02
CA VAL A 117 8.26 -6.37 13.56
C VAL A 117 9.66 -6.57 12.99
N ALA A 118 9.80 -7.55 12.10
CA ALA A 118 11.06 -7.82 11.45
C ALA A 118 11.31 -6.90 10.26
N ARG A 119 10.27 -6.60 9.49
CA ARG A 119 10.36 -5.84 8.24
C ARG A 119 9.16 -4.95 8.02
N TYR A 120 9.40 -3.85 7.28
CA TYR A 120 8.37 -2.96 6.76
C TYR A 120 8.42 -3.00 5.23
N TRP A 121 7.34 -3.45 4.63
CA TRP A 121 7.17 -3.41 3.17
C TRP A 121 6.59 -2.08 2.73
N TYR A 122 7.06 -1.56 1.61
CA TYR A 122 6.52 -0.36 0.99
C TYR A 122 6.40 -0.49 -0.51
N ALA A 123 5.51 0.28 -1.11
CA ALA A 123 5.35 0.34 -2.56
C ALA A 123 5.13 1.77 -3.04
N THR A 124 5.58 2.02 -4.27
CA THR A 124 5.36 3.28 -4.97
C THR A 124 4.38 3.11 -6.12
N ILE A 125 3.79 4.21 -6.56
CA ILE A 125 2.82 4.19 -7.69
C ILE A 125 3.48 3.70 -8.97
N GLU A 126 4.73 4.08 -9.24
CA GLU A 126 5.48 3.69 -10.45
C GLU A 126 6.07 2.26 -10.38
N GLY A 127 5.57 1.41 -9.49
CA GLY A 127 5.85 -0.02 -9.46
C GLY A 127 7.12 -0.45 -8.73
N LEU A 128 7.75 0.42 -7.94
CA LEU A 128 8.83 0.02 -7.03
C LEU A 128 8.21 -0.60 -5.78
N VAL A 129 8.74 -1.75 -5.38
CA VAL A 129 8.45 -2.40 -4.11
C VAL A 129 9.75 -2.48 -3.33
N GLY A 130 9.70 -2.16 -2.06
CA GLY A 130 10.85 -2.28 -1.18
C GLY A 130 10.50 -2.90 0.16
N VAL A 131 11.51 -3.37 0.82
CA VAL A 131 11.46 -3.88 2.19
C VAL A 131 12.59 -3.28 3.00
N VAL A 132 12.26 -2.83 4.20
CA VAL A 132 13.19 -2.30 5.19
C VAL A 132 13.34 -3.32 6.30
N ASP A 133 14.56 -3.76 6.61
CA ASP A 133 14.83 -4.50 7.84
C ASP A 133 14.66 -3.55 9.04
N ALA A 134 13.75 -3.89 9.95
CA ALA A 134 13.40 -3.01 11.04
C ALA A 134 14.54 -2.79 12.05
N ARG A 135 15.50 -3.71 12.14
CA ARG A 135 16.64 -3.63 13.06
C ARG A 135 17.82 -2.88 12.46
N SER A 136 18.30 -3.33 11.29
CA SER A 136 19.49 -2.77 10.65
C SER A 136 19.17 -1.47 9.91
N GLY A 137 17.98 -1.34 9.35
CA GLY A 137 17.59 -0.28 8.43
C GLY A 137 18.03 -0.55 6.99
N ASP A 138 18.52 -1.77 6.69
CA ASP A 138 18.88 -2.16 5.34
C ASP A 138 17.65 -2.20 4.45
N ILE A 139 17.81 -1.73 3.22
CA ILE A 139 16.71 -1.58 2.26
C ILE A 139 17.01 -2.41 1.02
N THR A 140 16.07 -3.29 0.68
CA THR A 140 16.10 -4.08 -0.55
C THR A 140 14.93 -3.67 -1.43
N THR A 141 15.14 -3.57 -2.74
CA THR A 141 14.11 -3.12 -3.68
C THR A 141 13.98 -4.05 -4.87
N TRP A 142 12.77 -4.08 -5.42
CA TRP A 142 12.39 -4.76 -6.65
C TRP A 142 11.48 -3.85 -7.48
N LYS A 143 11.53 -3.97 -8.80
CA LYS A 143 10.67 -3.20 -9.69
C LYS A 143 9.90 -4.09 -10.65
N SER A 144 8.60 -3.81 -10.80
CA SER A 144 7.69 -4.52 -11.70
C SER A 144 7.86 -4.19 -13.20
N GLY A 145 8.96 -3.55 -13.59
CA GLY A 145 9.12 -3.00 -14.92
C GLY A 145 8.41 -1.66 -15.06
N ASP A 146 7.51 -1.55 -16.05
CA ASP A 146 6.70 -0.35 -16.30
C ASP A 146 5.25 -0.50 -15.78
N GLU A 147 4.99 -1.50 -14.93
CA GLU A 147 3.68 -1.72 -14.35
C GLU A 147 3.43 -0.73 -13.20
N ILE A 148 2.18 -0.29 -13.06
CA ILE A 148 1.75 0.69 -12.06
C ILE A 148 1.04 -0.02 -10.91
N ILE A 149 1.33 0.39 -9.68
CA ILE A 149 0.61 -0.05 -8.47
C ILE A 149 -0.39 1.03 -8.10
N GLU A 150 -1.68 0.71 -8.12
CA GLU A 150 -2.76 1.67 -7.83
C GLU A 150 -3.33 1.55 -6.43
N ASN A 151 -3.14 0.39 -5.80
CA ASN A 151 -3.78 0.06 -4.53
C ASN A 151 -2.79 -0.60 -3.57
N SER A 152 -3.16 -0.60 -2.30
CA SER A 152 -2.40 -1.27 -1.25
C SER A 152 -2.29 -2.77 -1.49
N PHE A 153 -1.27 -3.36 -0.93
CA PHE A 153 -0.99 -4.79 -0.94
C PHE A 153 -1.41 -5.43 0.38
N ALA A 154 -1.35 -6.76 0.46
CA ALA A 154 -1.60 -7.50 1.69
C ALA A 154 -0.34 -8.26 2.10
N VAL A 155 -0.09 -8.35 3.40
CA VAL A 155 1.02 -9.10 3.99
C VAL A 155 0.50 -10.39 4.61
N GLY A 156 1.06 -11.52 4.18
CA GLY A 156 0.84 -12.84 4.74
C GLY A 156 2.11 -13.38 5.39
N GLU A 157 2.03 -14.52 6.04
CA GLU A 157 3.19 -15.22 6.63
C GLU A 157 4.21 -15.64 5.58
N GLU A 158 3.75 -15.87 4.34
CA GLU A 158 4.53 -16.35 3.21
C GLU A 158 5.01 -15.24 2.26
N GLY A 159 4.92 -13.98 2.65
CA GLY A 159 5.29 -12.83 1.87
C GLY A 159 4.14 -11.86 1.60
N ILE A 160 4.32 -10.97 0.62
CA ILE A 160 3.29 -9.99 0.25
C ILE A 160 2.55 -10.40 -1.02
N PHE A 161 1.29 -10.01 -1.07
CA PHE A 161 0.42 -10.17 -2.24
C PHE A 161 0.07 -8.77 -2.75
N MET A 162 0.49 -8.49 -3.95
CA MET A 162 0.43 -7.16 -4.54
C MET A 162 -0.18 -7.23 -5.93
N MET A 163 -0.88 -6.20 -6.30
CA MET A 163 -1.47 -6.06 -7.63
C MET A 163 -0.94 -4.83 -8.33
N THR A 164 -0.50 -5.04 -9.56
CA THR A 164 -0.21 -3.97 -10.51
C THR A 164 -1.41 -3.75 -11.43
N ASP A 165 -1.32 -2.79 -12.33
CA ASP A 165 -2.29 -2.61 -13.40
C ASP A 165 -2.29 -3.78 -14.42
N GLN A 166 -1.42 -4.80 -14.27
CA GLN A 166 -1.26 -5.90 -15.21
C GLN A 166 -1.41 -7.29 -14.59
N ALA A 167 -1.02 -7.47 -13.33
CA ALA A 167 -1.00 -8.78 -12.71
C ALA A 167 -1.07 -8.74 -11.20
N LEU A 168 -1.48 -9.86 -10.63
CA LEU A 168 -1.34 -10.20 -9.22
C LEU A 168 -0.01 -10.92 -9.01
N TYR A 169 0.72 -10.54 -7.97
CA TYR A 169 2.02 -11.08 -7.60
C TYR A 169 2.00 -11.62 -6.17
N ARG A 170 2.79 -12.64 -5.92
CA ARG A 170 3.33 -12.93 -4.61
C ARG A 170 4.82 -12.66 -4.62
N LEU A 171 5.27 -11.81 -3.71
CA LEU A 171 6.67 -11.47 -3.51
C LEU A 171 7.12 -11.93 -2.12
N ASN A 172 8.38 -12.34 -2.04
CA ASN A 172 9.01 -12.73 -0.78
C ASN A 172 10.45 -12.22 -0.74
N VAL A 173 11.09 -12.32 0.42
CA VAL A 173 12.51 -12.04 0.59
C VAL A 173 13.28 -13.35 0.62
N ASP A 174 14.23 -13.51 -0.30
CA ASP A 174 15.21 -14.58 -0.23
C ASP A 174 16.32 -14.20 0.77
N GLY A 175 16.24 -14.74 1.97
CA GLY A 175 17.23 -14.55 3.05
C GLY A 175 18.30 -15.64 3.08
N SER A 176 18.51 -16.39 1.99
CA SER A 176 19.48 -17.48 1.93
C SER A 176 20.94 -17.01 1.97
N ASP A 177 21.19 -15.73 1.64
CA ASP A 177 22.50 -15.11 1.62
C ASP A 177 22.59 -14.02 2.71
N ASN A 178 23.26 -14.32 3.82
CA ASN A 178 23.30 -13.55 5.07
C ASN A 178 23.69 -12.04 4.91
N HIS A 179 23.95 -11.55 3.71
CA HIS A 179 24.32 -10.16 3.44
C HIS A 179 23.74 -9.57 2.16
N ASN A 180 22.80 -10.27 1.50
CA ASN A 180 22.30 -9.81 0.21
C ASN A 180 20.84 -10.26 -0.01
N ASP A 181 19.97 -9.86 0.88
CA ASP A 181 18.53 -10.08 0.76
C ASP A 181 18.04 -9.61 -0.61
N LYS A 182 17.20 -10.42 -1.27
CA LYS A 182 16.60 -10.09 -2.55
C LYS A 182 15.10 -10.28 -2.47
N ILE A 183 14.35 -9.36 -3.05
CA ILE A 183 12.93 -9.58 -3.29
C ILE A 183 12.81 -10.50 -4.51
N ILE A 184 12.15 -11.63 -4.31
CA ILE A 184 11.87 -12.63 -5.34
C ILE A 184 10.38 -12.67 -5.68
N VAL A 185 10.07 -13.05 -6.92
CA VAL A 185 8.72 -13.30 -7.38
C VAL A 185 8.44 -14.79 -7.26
N ASP A 186 7.62 -15.18 -6.28
CA ASP A 186 7.20 -16.57 -6.12
C ASP A 186 6.27 -17.00 -7.25
N TRP A 187 5.31 -16.14 -7.59
CA TRP A 187 4.44 -16.32 -8.74
C TRP A 187 3.83 -14.98 -9.20
N ARG A 188 3.38 -14.97 -10.44
CA ARG A 188 2.70 -13.87 -11.13
C ARG A 188 1.53 -14.38 -11.94
N GLN A 189 0.35 -13.80 -11.77
CA GLN A 189 -0.87 -14.14 -12.51
C GLN A 189 -1.48 -12.91 -13.15
N ALA A 190 -1.56 -12.90 -14.47
CA ALA A 190 -2.27 -11.88 -15.20
C ALA A 190 -3.79 -12.03 -15.01
N TYR A 191 -4.50 -10.93 -14.95
CA TYR A 191 -5.96 -10.88 -14.87
C TYR A 191 -6.54 -10.07 -16.04
N ASP A 192 -7.85 -10.13 -16.25
CA ASP A 192 -8.50 -9.37 -17.34
C ASP A 192 -8.54 -7.87 -17.00
N ARG A 193 -7.88 -7.09 -17.85
CA ARG A 193 -7.76 -5.63 -17.73
C ARG A 193 -8.84 -4.86 -18.48
N GLY A 194 -9.73 -5.57 -19.17
CA GLY A 194 -10.74 -4.97 -20.01
C GLY A 194 -10.19 -4.09 -21.14
N PRO A 195 -11.07 -3.51 -21.95
CA PRO A 195 -10.66 -2.67 -23.08
C PRO A 195 -10.24 -1.26 -22.68
N ALA A 196 -10.70 -0.73 -21.55
CA ALA A 196 -10.49 0.65 -21.10
C ALA A 196 -10.46 0.74 -19.57
N ALA A 197 -9.88 1.83 -19.06
CA ALA A 197 -10.04 2.21 -17.66
C ALA A 197 -11.50 2.59 -17.39
N LYS A 198 -12.07 2.11 -16.29
CA LYS A 198 -13.42 2.45 -15.84
C LYS A 198 -13.44 3.80 -15.11
N ALA A 199 -14.60 4.36 -14.92
CA ALA A 199 -14.76 5.62 -14.19
C ALA A 199 -14.16 5.49 -12.77
N GLY A 200 -13.27 6.41 -12.40
CA GLY A 200 -12.57 6.43 -11.12
C GLY A 200 -11.26 5.63 -11.08
N HIS A 201 -10.92 4.89 -12.13
CA HIS A 201 -9.63 4.19 -12.23
C HIS A 201 -8.54 5.11 -12.81
N ILE A 202 -7.32 4.97 -12.32
CA ILE A 202 -6.14 5.66 -12.86
C ILE A 202 -5.65 4.94 -14.11
N THR A 203 -5.68 3.60 -14.10
CA THR A 203 -5.27 2.74 -15.21
C THR A 203 -6.39 1.77 -15.60
N ARG A 204 -6.04 0.74 -16.37
CA ARG A 204 -6.92 -0.41 -16.63
C ARG A 204 -6.73 -1.54 -15.62
N GLY A 205 -6.22 -1.21 -14.45
CA GLY A 205 -6.02 -2.17 -13.36
C GLY A 205 -7.33 -2.58 -12.70
N SER A 206 -7.22 -3.40 -11.68
CA SER A 206 -8.34 -3.94 -10.91
C SER A 206 -9.12 -2.86 -10.12
N GLY A 207 -8.44 -1.82 -9.64
CA GLY A 207 -9.05 -0.78 -8.82
C GLY A 207 -9.38 -1.20 -7.38
N THR A 208 -8.98 -2.40 -6.93
CA THR A 208 -9.21 -2.88 -5.55
C THR A 208 -7.90 -3.28 -4.86
N SER A 209 -7.87 -3.16 -3.54
CA SER A 209 -6.79 -3.75 -2.74
C SER A 209 -6.92 -5.26 -2.68
N VAL A 210 -5.80 -5.93 -2.50
CA VAL A 210 -5.74 -7.39 -2.35
C VAL A 210 -6.29 -7.79 -0.99
N THR A 211 -7.08 -8.86 -0.94
CA THR A 211 -7.64 -9.41 0.30
C THR A 211 -7.22 -10.87 0.47
N LEU A 212 -6.66 -11.19 1.64
CA LEU A 212 -6.30 -12.57 2.00
C LEU A 212 -7.45 -13.24 2.74
N VAL A 213 -7.74 -14.49 2.38
CA VAL A 213 -8.80 -15.31 2.97
C VAL A 213 -8.22 -16.66 3.39
N GLY A 214 -8.46 -17.09 4.62
CA GLY A 214 -7.97 -18.36 5.14
C GLY A 214 -6.49 -18.32 5.55
N SER A 215 -5.89 -19.50 5.69
CA SER A 215 -4.51 -19.69 6.18
C SER A 215 -3.46 -19.55 5.08
N ALA A 216 -2.17 -19.54 5.47
CA ALA A 216 -1.06 -19.49 4.51
C ALA A 216 -1.00 -20.76 3.63
N THR A 217 -1.41 -21.91 4.14
CA THR A 217 -1.26 -23.21 3.46
C THR A 217 -2.36 -23.50 2.44
N ASP A 218 -3.60 -23.20 2.77
CA ASP A 218 -4.79 -23.54 1.97
C ASP A 218 -5.68 -22.32 1.66
N GLY A 219 -5.23 -21.13 2.03
CA GLY A 219 -5.95 -19.89 1.85
C GLY A 219 -5.94 -19.39 0.41
N LEU A 220 -6.73 -18.35 0.21
CA LEU A 220 -6.97 -17.72 -1.09
C LEU A 220 -6.58 -16.24 -1.06
N VAL A 221 -6.30 -15.73 -2.25
CA VAL A 221 -6.19 -14.31 -2.54
C VAL A 221 -7.41 -13.90 -3.34
N ALA A 222 -8.11 -12.88 -2.87
CA ALA A 222 -9.27 -12.29 -3.55
C ALA A 222 -8.90 -10.95 -4.18
N ILE A 223 -9.25 -10.78 -5.45
CA ILE A 223 -9.16 -9.51 -6.19
C ILE A 223 -10.41 -9.35 -7.05
N THR A 224 -10.63 -8.15 -7.58
CA THR A 224 -11.51 -7.98 -8.74
C THR A 224 -10.67 -7.81 -10.01
N ASP A 225 -11.24 -8.18 -11.15
CA ASP A 225 -10.67 -7.85 -12.46
C ASP A 225 -11.23 -6.52 -13.00
N ASN A 226 -10.87 -6.15 -14.22
CA ASN A 226 -11.44 -5.01 -14.93
C ASN A 226 -12.16 -5.44 -16.21
N ALA A 227 -12.63 -6.68 -16.28
CA ALA A 227 -13.27 -7.26 -17.46
C ALA A 227 -14.53 -6.47 -17.92
N ALA A 228 -14.90 -6.65 -19.17
CA ALA A 228 -16.12 -6.12 -19.76
C ALA A 228 -16.95 -7.30 -20.31
N PRO A 229 -18.28 -7.25 -20.26
CA PRO A 229 -19.15 -6.13 -19.85
C PRO A 229 -19.28 -5.93 -18.35
N ARG A 230 -18.78 -6.83 -17.50
CA ARG A 230 -18.81 -6.73 -16.04
C ARG A 230 -17.50 -7.24 -15.43
N ILE A 231 -17.22 -6.78 -14.24
CA ILE A 231 -16.07 -7.26 -13.46
C ILE A 231 -16.39 -8.58 -12.76
N HIS A 232 -15.34 -9.29 -12.37
CA HIS A 232 -15.44 -10.54 -11.61
C HIS A 232 -14.70 -10.40 -10.27
N LEU A 233 -15.21 -11.08 -9.25
CA LEU A 233 -14.42 -11.46 -8.09
C LEU A 233 -13.63 -12.69 -8.48
N GLU A 234 -12.32 -12.60 -8.39
CA GLU A 234 -11.41 -13.69 -8.71
C GLU A 234 -10.69 -14.19 -7.46
N LEU A 235 -10.64 -15.49 -7.30
CA LEU A 235 -9.98 -16.16 -6.19
C LEU A 235 -8.81 -16.99 -6.70
N TYR A 236 -7.63 -16.80 -6.08
CA TYR A 236 -6.40 -17.51 -6.41
C TYR A 236 -5.86 -18.22 -5.17
N ARG A 237 -5.20 -19.35 -5.33
CA ARG A 237 -4.47 -20.03 -4.25
C ARG A 237 -3.28 -19.18 -3.83
N ARG A 238 -3.14 -18.95 -2.54
CA ARG A 238 -2.00 -18.21 -1.98
C ARG A 238 -0.66 -18.90 -2.28
N SER A 239 -0.65 -20.23 -2.28
CA SER A 239 0.57 -21.03 -2.41
C SER A 239 1.22 -20.96 -3.80
N ASN A 240 0.43 -20.92 -4.89
CA ASN A 240 0.95 -21.06 -6.25
C ASN A 240 0.32 -20.12 -7.30
N GLY A 241 -0.63 -19.28 -6.88
CA GLY A 241 -1.32 -18.34 -7.77
C GLY A 241 -2.33 -18.99 -8.73
N GLU A 242 -2.67 -20.27 -8.56
CA GLU A 242 -3.69 -20.94 -9.38
C GLU A 242 -5.07 -20.29 -9.19
N LYS A 243 -5.70 -19.87 -10.29
CA LYS A 243 -7.08 -19.36 -10.25
C LYS A 243 -8.05 -20.47 -9.91
N VAL A 244 -8.77 -20.33 -8.81
CA VAL A 244 -9.72 -21.30 -8.30
C VAL A 244 -11.14 -20.99 -8.75
N CYS A 245 -11.49 -19.69 -8.76
CA CYS A 245 -12.86 -19.26 -8.99
C CYS A 245 -12.89 -17.87 -9.64
N SER A 246 -13.91 -17.64 -10.47
CA SER A 246 -14.24 -16.34 -11.03
C SER A 246 -15.76 -16.18 -10.97
N VAL A 247 -16.22 -15.17 -10.26
CA VAL A 247 -17.65 -14.90 -10.05
C VAL A 247 -17.99 -13.54 -10.61
N PRO A 248 -18.90 -13.45 -11.60
CA PRO A 248 -19.30 -12.15 -12.13
C PRO A 248 -20.03 -11.31 -11.07
N LEU A 249 -19.62 -10.07 -10.95
CA LEU A 249 -20.23 -9.07 -10.08
C LEU A 249 -21.08 -8.12 -10.93
N PHE A 250 -22.16 -7.60 -10.34
CA PHE A 250 -23.09 -6.65 -10.95
C PHE A 250 -23.78 -7.18 -12.22
N LYS A 251 -24.66 -6.35 -12.80
CA LYS A 251 -25.34 -6.65 -14.08
C LYS A 251 -24.50 -6.16 -15.27
N ASP A 252 -24.85 -6.64 -16.46
CA ASP A 252 -24.19 -6.21 -17.69
C ASP A 252 -24.25 -4.70 -17.87
N ASN A 253 -23.15 -4.10 -18.27
CA ASN A 253 -22.97 -2.67 -18.49
C ASN A 253 -23.00 -1.76 -17.24
N GLU A 254 -23.02 -2.32 -16.04
CA GLU A 254 -22.78 -1.55 -14.82
C GLU A 254 -21.27 -1.41 -14.59
N SER A 255 -20.76 -0.18 -14.49
CA SER A 255 -19.35 0.07 -14.24
C SER A 255 -19.01 -0.22 -12.78
N GLY A 256 -18.11 -1.16 -12.55
CA GLY A 256 -17.85 -1.72 -11.23
C GLY A 256 -17.44 -0.75 -10.14
N THR A 257 -16.71 0.32 -10.44
CA THR A 257 -16.13 1.18 -9.42
C THR A 257 -17.17 2.04 -8.69
N ARG A 258 -18.14 2.57 -9.40
CA ARG A 258 -19.16 3.44 -8.78
C ARG A 258 -20.14 2.65 -7.90
N MET A 259 -20.48 1.42 -8.33
CA MET A 259 -21.40 0.56 -7.64
C MET A 259 -20.79 -0.14 -6.42
N ALA A 260 -19.49 -0.47 -6.47
CA ALA A 260 -18.82 -1.06 -5.30
C ALA A 260 -18.79 -0.10 -4.10
N ILE A 261 -18.71 1.20 -4.34
CA ILE A 261 -18.76 2.23 -3.28
C ILE A 261 -20.19 2.43 -2.78
N GLU A 262 -21.18 2.40 -3.66
CA GLU A 262 -22.59 2.59 -3.29
C GLU A 262 -23.12 1.39 -2.50
N ASP A 263 -22.81 0.15 -2.91
CA ASP A 263 -23.25 -1.06 -2.21
C ASP A 263 -22.50 -1.30 -0.88
N ALA A 264 -21.25 -0.87 -0.76
CA ALA A 264 -20.52 -0.92 0.50
C ALA A 264 -21.13 0.02 1.58
N ASN A 265 -21.78 1.10 1.14
CA ASN A 265 -22.48 2.04 2.02
C ASN A 265 -23.95 1.69 2.27
N ALA A 266 -24.51 0.66 1.62
CA ALA A 266 -25.89 0.23 1.73
C ALA A 266 -26.15 -0.87 2.77
N LYS A 267 -25.18 -1.18 3.65
CA LYS A 267 -25.32 -2.15 4.73
C LYS A 267 -25.14 -1.53 6.10
#